data_481c80c8592f24c56e700d17d80cf6ee
#
_entry.id   481c80c8592f24c56e700d17d80cf6ee
#
_cell.length_a   1.000
_cell.length_b   1.000
_cell.length_c   1.000
_cell.angle_alpha   90.00
_cell.angle_beta   90.00
_cell.angle_gamma   90.00
#
_symmetry.space_group_name_H-M   'P 1'
#
loop_
_entity.id
_entity.type
_entity.pdbx_description
1 polymer ?
#
loop_
_entity_poly.entity_id
_entity_poly.type
_entity_poly.pdbx_seq_one_letter_code
_entity_poly.pdbx_strand_id
1 'polypeptide(L)'
;GIEKMNEQQTGLFGMYLPDLVDESRIEGLMKNLRDKNIWVVPTQALAERWFTPDKDAKSFSQEPEMAYIKKEQLKAWITNKENLTNNPKYQADQVNRFIRLRRKLISECNKNGVGLLLGSDAPQVFNAPGFSIHHELAYLVGAGLTPYQALRTGTVNTGIFLNHSDWGTIKKGNISDLLLLSANPLTDIGNTKKIEGVMLG
;
A
#
# COMPACT_ATOMS: atom_id res chain seq x y z
N GLY A 1 20.10 20.71 4.92
CA GLY A 1 19.58 19.40 4.72
C GLY A 1 18.18 19.39 4.12
N ILE A 2 17.57 18.24 4.05
CA ILE A 2 16.21 18.01 3.48
C ILE A 2 15.15 18.92 4.12
N GLU A 3 15.30 19.24 5.40
CA GLU A 3 14.39 20.12 6.17
C GLU A 3 14.21 21.53 5.59
N LYS A 4 15.13 21.97 4.73
CA LYS A 4 15.07 23.29 4.05
C LYS A 4 14.55 23.19 2.61
N MET A 5 14.23 21.98 2.13
CA MET A 5 13.73 21.77 0.78
C MET A 5 12.21 21.98 0.74
N ASN A 6 11.74 22.63 -0.32
CA ASN A 6 10.30 22.76 -0.58
C ASN A 6 9.77 21.59 -1.43
N GLU A 7 8.45 21.50 -1.60
CA GLU A 7 7.81 20.40 -2.35
C GLU A 7 8.26 20.34 -3.82
N GLN A 8 8.62 21.47 -4.44
CA GLN A 8 9.15 21.44 -5.80
C GLN A 8 10.51 20.73 -5.90
N GLN A 9 11.28 20.71 -4.82
CA GLN A 9 12.58 20.05 -4.72
C GLN A 9 12.46 18.62 -4.24
N THR A 10 11.53 18.34 -3.33
CA THR A 10 11.32 17.00 -2.78
C THR A 10 10.40 16.12 -3.65
N GLY A 11 9.55 16.75 -4.45
CA GLY A 11 8.44 16.11 -5.13
C GLY A 11 7.35 15.69 -4.17
N LEU A 12 6.20 15.30 -4.73
CA LEU A 12 5.05 14.82 -3.97
C LEU A 12 5.46 13.60 -3.11
N PHE A 13 5.21 13.68 -1.80
CA PHE A 13 5.60 12.66 -0.82
C PHE A 13 7.11 12.30 -0.82
N GLY A 14 7.96 13.20 -1.28
CA GLY A 14 9.41 12.96 -1.30
C GLY A 14 9.89 12.07 -2.46
N MET A 15 9.15 11.96 -3.55
CA MET A 15 9.47 11.07 -4.66
C MET A 15 10.78 11.41 -5.40
N TYR A 16 11.35 12.61 -5.15
CA TYR A 16 12.63 13.04 -5.69
C TYR A 16 13.79 12.95 -4.68
N LEU A 17 13.56 12.30 -3.52
CA LEU A 17 14.58 12.18 -2.48
C LEU A 17 15.35 10.84 -2.46
N PRO A 18 15.04 9.80 -3.26
CA PRO A 18 15.64 8.47 -3.06
C PRO A 18 17.17 8.50 -3.16
N ASP A 19 17.74 9.38 -3.99
CA ASP A 19 19.19 9.51 -4.16
C ASP A 19 19.91 10.19 -2.98
N LEU A 20 19.15 10.83 -2.07
CA LEU A 20 19.65 11.44 -0.86
C LEU A 20 19.49 10.56 0.39
N VAL A 21 18.88 9.39 0.23
CA VAL A 21 18.65 8.48 1.34
C VAL A 21 19.91 7.67 1.64
N ASP A 22 20.37 7.76 2.87
CA ASP A 22 21.42 6.90 3.42
C ASP A 22 20.79 5.59 3.90
N GLU A 23 20.85 4.57 3.04
CA GLU A 23 20.26 3.27 3.32
C GLU A 23 20.93 2.52 4.48
N SER A 24 22.17 2.88 4.89
CA SER A 24 22.82 2.31 6.07
C SER A 24 22.08 2.62 7.37
N ARG A 25 21.23 3.64 7.36
CA ARG A 25 20.43 4.06 8.52
C ARG A 25 19.11 3.30 8.67
N ILE A 26 18.75 2.44 7.71
CA ILE A 26 17.47 1.70 7.74
C ILE A 26 17.40 0.79 8.97
N GLU A 27 18.46 0.09 9.32
CA GLU A 27 18.47 -0.77 10.50
C GLU A 27 18.16 0.02 11.78
N GLY A 28 18.81 1.18 11.96
CA GLY A 28 18.54 2.07 13.09
C GLY A 28 17.11 2.61 13.11
N LEU A 29 16.54 2.90 11.93
CA LEU A 29 15.14 3.30 11.80
C LEU A 29 14.20 2.16 12.24
N MET A 30 14.42 0.93 11.75
CA MET A 30 13.61 -0.23 12.12
C MET A 30 13.65 -0.49 13.64
N LYS A 31 14.86 -0.41 14.22
CA LYS A 31 15.01 -0.52 15.68
C LYS A 31 14.19 0.54 16.41
N ASN A 32 14.28 1.80 16.00
CA ASN A 32 13.53 2.89 16.63
C ASN A 32 12.01 2.71 16.52
N LEU A 33 11.50 2.32 15.35
CA LEU A 33 10.07 2.07 15.14
C LEU A 33 9.56 0.95 16.05
N ARG A 34 10.28 -0.16 16.11
CA ARG A 34 9.92 -1.31 16.95
C ARG A 34 9.98 -0.95 18.45
N ASP A 35 11.08 -0.36 18.91
CA ASP A 35 11.31 -0.07 20.33
C ASP A 35 10.30 0.95 20.88
N LYS A 36 9.79 1.82 20.01
CA LYS A 36 8.72 2.79 20.32
C LYS A 36 7.31 2.30 20.02
N ASN A 37 7.15 1.03 19.63
CA ASN A 37 5.86 0.44 19.22
C ASN A 37 5.11 1.30 18.17
N ILE A 38 5.87 1.84 17.19
CA ILE A 38 5.30 2.61 16.08
C ILE A 38 4.87 1.63 14.98
N TRP A 39 3.61 1.73 14.57
CA TRP A 39 3.04 0.94 13.48
C TRP A 39 3.07 1.72 12.17
N VAL A 40 3.23 1.02 11.06
CA VAL A 40 3.34 1.61 9.72
C VAL A 40 2.18 1.13 8.85
N VAL A 41 1.49 2.08 8.22
CA VAL A 41 0.53 1.84 7.14
C VAL A 41 1.18 2.26 5.84
N PRO A 42 1.68 1.34 4.99
CA PRO A 42 2.53 1.70 3.85
C PRO A 42 1.81 2.51 2.77
N THR A 43 0.52 2.25 2.54
CA THR A 43 -0.24 2.82 1.42
C THR A 43 0.53 2.72 0.09
N GLN A 44 1.12 1.54 -0.15
CA GLN A 44 1.96 1.32 -1.33
C GLN A 44 1.17 1.41 -2.62
N ALA A 45 -0.13 1.04 -2.58
CA ALA A 45 -1.04 1.17 -3.72
C ALA A 45 -1.09 2.61 -4.25
N LEU A 46 -1.07 3.62 -3.37
CA LEU A 46 -1.04 5.01 -3.78
C LEU A 46 0.20 5.32 -4.64
N ALA A 47 1.40 4.94 -4.16
CA ALA A 47 2.65 5.20 -4.85
C ALA A 47 2.73 4.44 -6.19
N GLU A 48 2.35 3.17 -6.20
CA GLU A 48 2.39 2.31 -7.39
C GLU A 48 1.39 2.74 -8.47
N ARG A 49 0.26 3.32 -8.10
CA ARG A 49 -0.79 3.67 -9.06
C ARG A 49 -0.70 5.11 -9.54
N TRP A 50 -0.34 6.02 -8.66
CA TRP A 50 -0.26 7.43 -9.02
C TRP A 50 1.10 7.79 -9.64
N PHE A 51 2.22 7.36 -9.00
CA PHE A 51 3.55 7.87 -9.35
C PHE A 51 4.26 7.07 -10.43
N THR A 52 3.99 5.76 -10.54
CA THR A 52 4.71 4.89 -11.48
C THR A 52 4.70 5.43 -12.92
N PRO A 53 5.84 5.39 -13.63
CA PRO A 53 5.89 5.60 -15.07
C PRO A 53 5.43 4.38 -15.87
N ASP A 54 5.40 3.19 -15.26
CA ASP A 54 5.26 1.90 -15.95
C ASP A 54 3.85 1.68 -16.52
N LYS A 55 2.84 2.38 -15.99
CA LYS A 55 1.45 2.30 -16.46
C LYS A 55 0.83 3.69 -16.53
N ASP A 56 0.33 4.06 -17.70
CA ASP A 56 -0.25 5.37 -17.97
C ASP A 56 -1.67 5.53 -17.41
N ALA A 57 -2.17 6.76 -17.41
CA ALA A 57 -3.50 7.10 -16.92
C ALA A 57 -4.61 6.40 -17.70
N LYS A 58 -4.45 6.25 -19.03
CA LYS A 58 -5.42 5.57 -19.90
C LYS A 58 -5.56 4.10 -19.50
N SER A 59 -4.45 3.40 -19.32
CA SER A 59 -4.45 1.99 -18.91
C SER A 59 -5.08 1.76 -17.54
N PHE A 60 -4.80 2.64 -16.57
CA PHE A 60 -5.48 2.59 -15.26
C PHE A 60 -6.98 2.88 -15.37
N SER A 61 -7.39 3.84 -16.22
CA SER A 61 -8.80 4.21 -16.38
C SER A 61 -9.67 3.11 -17.00
N GLN A 62 -9.04 2.10 -17.61
CA GLN A 62 -9.72 0.94 -18.23
C GLN A 62 -9.85 -0.26 -17.28
N GLU A 63 -9.32 -0.18 -16.06
CA GLU A 63 -9.48 -1.25 -15.08
C GLU A 63 -10.95 -1.40 -14.66
N PRO A 64 -11.43 -2.64 -14.44
CA PRO A 64 -12.85 -2.93 -14.20
C PRO A 64 -13.46 -2.12 -13.04
N GLU A 65 -12.70 -1.89 -11.98
CA GLU A 65 -13.14 -1.13 -10.82
C GLU A 65 -13.41 0.35 -11.10
N MET A 66 -12.89 0.90 -12.18
CA MET A 66 -13.17 2.28 -12.58
C MET A 66 -14.63 2.49 -12.97
N ALA A 67 -15.35 1.42 -13.29
CA ALA A 67 -16.81 1.48 -13.53
C ALA A 67 -17.62 1.93 -12.29
N TYR A 68 -17.05 1.78 -11.09
CA TYR A 68 -17.68 2.19 -9.82
C TYR A 68 -17.31 3.61 -9.40
N ILE A 69 -16.45 4.28 -10.16
CA ILE A 69 -16.01 5.65 -9.86
C ILE A 69 -16.83 6.65 -10.68
N LYS A 70 -17.25 7.73 -10.04
CA LYS A 70 -17.96 8.81 -10.74
C LYS A 70 -17.10 9.36 -11.88
N LYS A 71 -17.74 9.67 -13.02
CA LYS A 71 -17.04 10.13 -14.25
C LYS A 71 -16.16 11.35 -13.99
N GLU A 72 -16.65 12.29 -13.19
CA GLU A 72 -15.92 13.51 -12.83
C GLU A 72 -14.65 13.19 -12.02
N GLN A 73 -14.77 12.26 -11.08
CA GLN A 73 -13.65 11.81 -10.26
C GLN A 73 -12.60 11.06 -11.10
N LEU A 74 -13.05 10.16 -11.98
CA LEU A 74 -12.17 9.43 -12.89
C LEU A 74 -11.43 10.38 -13.83
N LYS A 75 -12.12 11.39 -14.37
CA LYS A 75 -11.48 12.43 -15.18
C LYS A 75 -10.43 13.21 -14.39
N ALA A 76 -10.73 13.57 -13.14
CA ALA A 76 -9.75 14.23 -12.27
C ALA A 76 -8.53 13.36 -12.00
N TRP A 77 -8.70 12.05 -11.79
CA TRP A 77 -7.59 11.12 -11.61
C TRP A 77 -6.70 10.98 -12.84
N ILE A 78 -7.32 10.90 -14.03
CA ILE A 78 -6.59 10.89 -15.31
C ILE A 78 -5.74 12.17 -15.40
N THR A 79 -6.37 13.33 -15.24
CA THR A 79 -5.68 14.62 -15.30
C THR A 79 -4.54 14.73 -14.26
N ASN A 80 -4.77 14.28 -13.03
CA ASN A 80 -3.76 14.34 -11.97
C ASN A 80 -2.54 13.49 -12.30
N LYS A 81 -2.73 12.27 -12.82
CA LYS A 81 -1.61 11.42 -13.23
C LYS A 81 -0.89 12.00 -14.45
N GLU A 82 -1.61 12.48 -15.46
CA GLU A 82 -1.02 13.10 -16.66
C GLU A 82 -0.24 14.36 -16.29
N ASN A 83 -0.78 15.24 -15.43
CA ASN A 83 -0.07 16.42 -14.95
C ASN A 83 1.22 16.07 -14.21
N LEU A 84 1.22 14.98 -13.44
CA LEU A 84 2.41 14.51 -12.76
C LEU A 84 3.45 13.99 -13.75
N THR A 85 3.06 13.04 -14.62
CA THR A 85 4.00 12.35 -15.53
C THR A 85 4.47 13.22 -16.69
N ASN A 86 3.70 14.23 -17.09
CA ASN A 86 4.06 15.20 -18.13
C ASN A 86 4.80 16.42 -17.56
N ASN A 87 4.99 16.50 -16.24
CA ASN A 87 5.74 17.59 -15.64
C ASN A 87 7.20 17.54 -16.11
N PRO A 88 7.80 18.64 -16.61
CA PRO A 88 9.21 18.65 -17.05
C PRO A 88 10.22 18.24 -15.98
N LYS A 89 9.84 18.33 -14.70
CA LYS A 89 10.66 17.90 -13.55
C LYS A 89 10.48 16.42 -13.22
N TYR A 90 9.50 15.73 -13.81
CA TYR A 90 9.26 14.32 -13.54
C TYR A 90 10.41 13.48 -14.10
N GLN A 91 11.04 12.71 -13.23
CA GLN A 91 12.16 11.83 -13.57
C GLN A 91 11.76 10.38 -13.30
N ALA A 92 11.38 9.66 -14.35
CA ALA A 92 10.90 8.28 -14.26
C ALA A 92 11.83 7.35 -13.47
N ASP A 93 13.14 7.43 -13.72
CA ASP A 93 14.12 6.60 -13.01
C ASP A 93 14.18 6.91 -11.51
N GLN A 94 14.06 8.18 -11.15
CA GLN A 94 14.04 8.60 -9.75
C GLN A 94 12.77 8.12 -9.03
N VAL A 95 11.63 8.22 -9.70
CA VAL A 95 10.36 7.69 -9.17
C VAL A 95 10.41 6.16 -9.02
N ASN A 96 11.00 5.45 -9.99
CA ASN A 96 11.21 4.01 -9.87
C ASN A 96 12.14 3.65 -8.70
N ARG A 97 13.18 4.44 -8.44
CA ARG A 97 14.02 4.28 -7.23
C ARG A 97 13.23 4.53 -5.95
N PHE A 98 12.37 5.56 -5.93
CA PHE A 98 11.49 5.84 -4.81
C PHE A 98 10.54 4.67 -4.50
N ILE A 99 9.88 4.11 -5.52
CA ILE A 99 9.00 2.95 -5.37
C ILE A 99 9.78 1.74 -4.83
N ARG A 100 10.97 1.46 -5.37
CA ARG A 100 11.83 0.37 -4.86
C ARG A 100 12.27 0.59 -3.40
N LEU A 101 12.64 1.81 -3.04
CA LEU A 101 13.01 2.15 -1.66
C LEU A 101 11.82 1.92 -0.71
N ARG A 102 10.61 2.32 -1.08
CA ARG A 102 9.39 2.05 -0.30
C ARG A 102 9.16 0.54 -0.11
N ARG A 103 9.27 -0.25 -1.18
CA ARG A 103 9.17 -1.72 -1.09
C ARG A 103 10.24 -2.30 -0.17
N LYS A 104 11.47 -1.81 -0.24
CA LYS A 104 12.54 -2.20 0.67
C LYS A 104 12.18 -1.88 2.13
N LEU A 105 11.70 -0.68 2.42
CA LEU A 105 11.29 -0.29 3.77
C LEU A 105 10.16 -1.17 4.31
N ILE A 106 9.17 -1.52 3.49
CA ILE A 106 8.09 -2.46 3.86
C ILE A 106 8.67 -3.83 4.22
N SER A 107 9.58 -4.36 3.39
CA SER A 107 10.27 -5.63 3.66
C SER A 107 11.06 -5.59 4.96
N GLU A 108 11.80 -4.50 5.20
CA GLU A 108 12.59 -4.33 6.42
C GLU A 108 11.71 -4.16 7.67
N CYS A 109 10.57 -3.46 7.58
CA CYS A 109 9.59 -3.44 8.67
C CYS A 109 9.17 -4.86 9.06
N ASN A 110 8.77 -5.67 8.07
CA ASN A 110 8.34 -7.05 8.32
C ASN A 110 9.45 -7.92 8.92
N LYS A 111 10.67 -7.86 8.38
CA LYS A 111 11.82 -8.63 8.86
C LYS A 111 12.24 -8.29 10.30
N ASN A 112 12.12 -7.02 10.66
CA ASN A 112 12.57 -6.51 11.95
C ASN A 112 11.46 -6.45 13.02
N GLY A 113 10.26 -6.98 12.72
CA GLY A 113 9.15 -7.03 13.66
C GLY A 113 8.49 -5.67 13.94
N VAL A 114 8.64 -4.71 13.03
CA VAL A 114 7.87 -3.47 13.06
C VAL A 114 6.43 -3.79 12.64
N GLY A 115 5.44 -3.33 13.41
CA GLY A 115 4.03 -3.56 13.11
C GLY A 115 3.62 -2.94 11.77
N LEU A 116 3.01 -3.74 10.90
CA LEU A 116 2.44 -3.30 9.63
C LEU A 116 0.91 -3.43 9.66
N LEU A 117 0.21 -2.40 9.16
CA LEU A 117 -1.23 -2.39 8.99
C LEU A 117 -1.60 -2.22 7.53
N LEU A 118 -2.68 -2.88 7.12
CA LEU A 118 -3.23 -2.80 5.78
C LEU A 118 -4.03 -1.51 5.61
N GLY A 119 -3.65 -0.70 4.63
CA GLY A 119 -4.35 0.52 4.26
C GLY A 119 -3.90 0.99 2.89
N SER A 120 -4.82 1.43 2.03
CA SER A 120 -4.56 1.81 0.65
C SER A 120 -4.68 3.30 0.36
N ASP A 121 -5.13 4.09 1.35
CA ASP A 121 -5.43 5.52 1.21
C ASP A 121 -6.48 5.83 0.12
N ALA A 122 -7.49 4.98 0.02
CA ALA A 122 -8.61 5.21 -0.90
C ALA A 122 -9.64 6.20 -0.28
N PRO A 123 -10.29 7.05 -1.12
CA PRO A 123 -10.13 7.22 -2.55
C PRO A 123 -8.96 8.15 -2.93
N GLN A 124 -8.02 7.66 -3.67
CA GLN A 124 -6.92 8.43 -4.24
C GLN A 124 -6.75 8.05 -5.73
N VAL A 125 -5.81 8.67 -6.45
CA VAL A 125 -5.63 8.50 -7.89
C VAL A 125 -5.57 7.02 -8.28
N PHE A 126 -6.62 6.55 -8.95
CA PHE A 126 -6.88 5.15 -9.34
C PHE A 126 -6.96 4.15 -8.19
N ASN A 127 -7.11 4.60 -6.94
CA ASN A 127 -7.38 3.77 -5.78
C ASN A 127 -8.88 3.76 -5.46
N ALA A 128 -9.63 2.86 -6.10
CA ALA A 128 -11.06 2.72 -5.87
C ALA A 128 -11.35 2.06 -4.51
N PRO A 129 -12.21 2.65 -3.65
CA PRO A 129 -12.60 2.04 -2.39
C PRO A 129 -13.12 0.61 -2.56
N GLY A 130 -12.79 -0.28 -1.65
CA GLY A 130 -13.11 -1.71 -1.72
C GLY A 130 -12.14 -2.51 -2.58
N PHE A 131 -11.75 -2.00 -3.75
CA PHE A 131 -10.84 -2.69 -4.67
C PHE A 131 -9.36 -2.44 -4.33
N SER A 132 -9.03 -1.24 -3.90
CA SER A 132 -7.65 -0.82 -3.62
C SER A 132 -6.98 -1.62 -2.50
N ILE A 133 -7.75 -2.21 -1.60
CA ILE A 133 -7.22 -3.06 -0.54
C ILE A 133 -6.60 -4.35 -1.10
N HIS A 134 -7.16 -4.90 -2.17
CA HIS A 134 -6.59 -6.06 -2.86
C HIS A 134 -5.32 -5.70 -3.63
N HIS A 135 -5.24 -4.46 -4.15
CA HIS A 135 -4.01 -3.95 -4.74
C HIS A 135 -2.92 -3.76 -3.69
N GLU A 136 -3.26 -3.18 -2.53
CA GLU A 136 -2.31 -3.03 -1.43
C GLU A 136 -1.74 -4.39 -0.99
N LEU A 137 -2.60 -5.40 -0.79
CA LEU A 137 -2.15 -6.77 -0.49
C LEU A 137 -1.16 -7.31 -1.54
N ALA A 138 -1.46 -7.10 -2.83
CA ALA A 138 -0.58 -7.53 -3.91
C ALA A 138 0.77 -6.78 -3.89
N TYR A 139 0.76 -5.48 -3.60
CA TYR A 139 1.98 -4.69 -3.50
C TYR A 139 2.80 -5.03 -2.25
N LEU A 140 2.16 -5.38 -1.13
CA LEU A 140 2.86 -5.89 0.05
C LEU A 140 3.59 -7.21 -0.26
N VAL A 141 2.94 -8.12 -1.00
CA VAL A 141 3.59 -9.35 -1.47
C VAL A 141 4.72 -9.02 -2.45
N GLY A 142 4.50 -8.09 -3.38
CA GLY A 142 5.53 -7.56 -4.29
C GLY A 142 6.70 -6.87 -3.59
N ALA A 143 6.50 -6.41 -2.36
CA ALA A 143 7.55 -5.86 -1.49
C ALA A 143 8.31 -6.94 -0.70
N GLY A 144 7.93 -8.22 -0.83
CA GLY A 144 8.63 -9.36 -0.23
C GLY A 144 7.94 -9.99 0.98
N LEU A 145 6.71 -9.61 1.31
CA LEU A 145 5.90 -10.34 2.29
C LEU A 145 5.36 -11.63 1.67
N THR A 146 5.24 -12.68 2.46
CA THR A 146 4.43 -13.83 2.04
C THR A 146 2.95 -13.46 2.03
N PRO A 147 2.08 -14.14 1.25
CA PRO A 147 0.64 -13.91 1.30
C PRO A 147 0.05 -13.97 2.71
N TYR A 148 0.52 -14.89 3.54
CA TYR A 148 0.13 -14.97 4.95
C TYR A 148 0.51 -13.71 5.74
N GLN A 149 1.72 -13.20 5.58
CA GLN A 149 2.17 -11.98 6.25
C GLN A 149 1.38 -10.75 5.78
N ALA A 150 1.10 -10.66 4.48
CA ALA A 150 0.27 -9.59 3.93
C ALA A 150 -1.16 -9.64 4.50
N LEU A 151 -1.80 -10.81 4.55
CA LEU A 151 -3.13 -10.96 5.14
C LEU A 151 -3.16 -10.58 6.63
N ARG A 152 -2.11 -10.93 7.37
CA ARG A 152 -2.01 -10.55 8.79
C ARG A 152 -2.07 -9.05 9.02
N THR A 153 -1.59 -8.22 8.09
CA THR A 153 -1.62 -6.76 8.23
C THR A 153 -3.02 -6.20 8.37
N GLY A 154 -4.02 -6.82 7.74
CA GLY A 154 -5.43 -6.42 7.78
C GLY A 154 -6.31 -7.29 8.69
N THR A 155 -5.74 -8.25 9.40
CA THR A 155 -6.48 -9.15 10.29
C THR A 155 -5.89 -9.13 11.70
N VAL A 156 -5.00 -10.05 12.01
CA VAL A 156 -4.38 -10.21 13.34
C VAL A 156 -3.71 -8.92 13.83
N ASN A 157 -2.96 -8.26 12.95
CA ASN A 157 -2.23 -7.05 13.31
C ASN A 157 -3.19 -5.90 13.68
N THR A 158 -4.33 -5.79 12.98
CA THR A 158 -5.37 -4.81 13.31
C THR A 158 -5.94 -5.06 14.71
N GLY A 159 -6.23 -6.32 15.06
CA GLY A 159 -6.67 -6.68 16.41
C GLY A 159 -5.63 -6.30 17.47
N ILE A 160 -4.35 -6.61 17.24
CA ILE A 160 -3.27 -6.24 18.16
C ILE A 160 -3.16 -4.72 18.32
N PHE A 161 -3.14 -3.97 17.21
CA PHE A 161 -3.00 -2.51 17.22
C PHE A 161 -4.14 -1.81 17.96
N LEU A 162 -5.39 -2.27 17.75
CA LEU A 162 -6.59 -1.72 18.37
C LEU A 162 -6.89 -2.31 19.76
N ASN A 163 -6.02 -3.21 20.26
CA ASN A 163 -6.20 -3.92 21.54
C ASN A 163 -7.49 -4.76 21.62
N HIS A 164 -7.85 -5.40 20.51
CA HIS A 164 -8.96 -6.34 20.38
C HIS A 164 -8.46 -7.77 20.21
N SER A 165 -8.39 -8.53 21.30
CA SER A 165 -7.87 -9.91 21.30
C SER A 165 -8.78 -10.93 20.63
N ASP A 166 -10.03 -10.55 20.36
CA ASP A 166 -11.10 -11.32 19.74
C ASP A 166 -11.23 -11.08 18.22
N TRP A 167 -10.33 -10.25 17.64
CA TRP A 167 -10.33 -9.93 16.22
C TRP A 167 -9.23 -10.65 15.43
N GLY A 168 -9.50 -10.84 14.13
CA GLY A 168 -8.51 -11.20 13.12
C GLY A 168 -8.03 -12.64 13.12
N THR A 169 -8.62 -13.51 13.97
CA THR A 169 -8.32 -14.95 13.98
C THR A 169 -9.59 -15.78 14.02
N ILE A 170 -9.57 -16.95 13.35
CA ILE A 170 -10.65 -17.92 13.41
C ILE A 170 -10.45 -18.79 14.65
N LYS A 171 -11.12 -18.42 15.74
CA LYS A 171 -11.06 -19.10 17.03
C LYS A 171 -12.41 -19.04 17.72
N LYS A 172 -12.79 -20.10 18.45
CA LYS A 172 -14.02 -20.12 19.26
C LYS A 172 -14.03 -18.95 20.24
N GLY A 173 -15.10 -18.18 20.21
CA GLY A 173 -15.31 -17.00 21.06
C GLY A 173 -14.86 -15.68 20.43
N ASN A 174 -14.25 -15.70 19.24
CA ASN A 174 -13.90 -14.49 18.51
C ASN A 174 -15.10 -13.98 17.69
N ILE A 175 -15.05 -12.71 17.30
CA ILE A 175 -16.02 -12.09 16.40
C ILE A 175 -15.95 -12.78 15.02
N SER A 176 -17.11 -13.04 14.44
CA SER A 176 -17.26 -13.83 13.21
C SER A 176 -17.28 -12.96 11.95
N ASP A 177 -16.42 -11.94 11.85
CA ASP A 177 -16.21 -11.21 10.60
C ASP A 177 -15.34 -12.05 9.67
N LEU A 178 -16.00 -12.77 8.74
CA LEU A 178 -15.34 -13.78 7.92
C LEU A 178 -15.61 -13.56 6.43
N LEU A 179 -14.61 -13.88 5.61
CA LEU A 179 -14.75 -13.99 4.16
C LEU A 179 -14.60 -15.45 3.73
N LEU A 180 -15.59 -15.96 2.98
CA LEU A 180 -15.47 -17.21 2.26
C LEU A 180 -14.93 -16.92 0.85
N LEU A 181 -13.83 -17.55 0.49
CA LEU A 181 -13.17 -17.38 -0.80
C LEU A 181 -13.24 -18.71 -1.58
N SER A 182 -13.46 -18.65 -2.90
CA SER A 182 -13.44 -19.82 -3.78
C SER A 182 -12.05 -20.32 -4.15
N ALA A 183 -10.99 -19.59 -3.77
CA ALA A 183 -9.61 -20.00 -4.00
C ALA A 183 -8.69 -19.59 -2.85
N ASN A 184 -7.60 -20.33 -2.68
CA ASN A 184 -6.67 -20.14 -1.56
C ASN A 184 -5.82 -18.87 -1.72
N PRO A 185 -5.97 -17.85 -0.85
CA PRO A 185 -5.18 -16.61 -0.92
C PRO A 185 -3.73 -16.79 -0.49
N LEU A 186 -3.37 -17.92 0.14
CA LEU A 186 -1.99 -18.22 0.53
C LEU A 186 -1.15 -18.72 -0.65
N THR A 187 -1.78 -19.24 -1.70
CA THR A 187 -1.08 -19.63 -2.93
C THR A 187 -0.96 -18.46 -3.92
N ASP A 188 -1.97 -17.60 -3.94
CA ASP A 188 -2.00 -16.38 -4.73
C ASP A 188 -2.84 -15.34 -4.00
N ILE A 189 -2.21 -14.24 -3.61
CA ILE A 189 -2.90 -13.14 -2.88
C ILE A 189 -4.03 -12.52 -3.70
N GLY A 190 -3.99 -12.60 -5.03
CA GLY A 190 -5.07 -12.17 -5.92
C GLY A 190 -6.39 -12.91 -5.70
N ASN A 191 -6.36 -14.10 -5.09
CA ASN A 191 -7.54 -14.87 -4.73
C ASN A 191 -8.41 -14.21 -3.65
N THR A 192 -7.92 -13.19 -2.95
CA THR A 192 -8.74 -12.37 -2.04
C THR A 192 -9.91 -11.66 -2.74
N LYS A 193 -9.86 -11.52 -4.06
CA LYS A 193 -10.96 -10.97 -4.88
C LYS A 193 -12.07 -11.99 -5.17
N LYS A 194 -11.83 -13.27 -4.95
CA LYS A 194 -12.78 -14.38 -5.27
C LYS A 194 -13.69 -14.65 -4.08
N ILE A 195 -14.52 -13.65 -3.74
CA ILE A 195 -15.42 -13.69 -2.58
C ILE A 195 -16.70 -14.43 -2.96
N GLU A 196 -17.02 -15.49 -2.22
CA GLU A 196 -18.26 -16.27 -2.32
C GLU A 196 -19.26 -15.89 -1.22
N GLY A 197 -18.78 -15.41 -0.08
CA GLY A 197 -19.64 -15.03 1.03
C GLY A 197 -18.95 -14.13 2.03
N VAL A 198 -19.77 -13.34 2.72
CA VAL A 198 -19.35 -12.45 3.81
C VAL A 198 -20.22 -12.74 5.01
N MET A 199 -19.60 -12.96 6.17
CA MET A 199 -20.27 -13.04 7.46
C MET A 199 -19.85 -11.83 8.29
N LEU A 200 -20.81 -11.18 8.93
CA LEU A 200 -20.59 -10.08 9.86
C LEU A 200 -21.27 -10.44 11.18
N GLY A 201 -20.53 -10.35 12.24
CA GLY A 201 -20.98 -10.63 13.62
C GLY A 201 -21.16 -10.68 14.72
#